data_6097a153a1730f4c19a954981bc5e41f
#
_entry.id   6097a153a1730f4c19a954981bc5e41f
#
_cell.length_a   1.000
_cell.length_b   1.000
_cell.length_c   1.000
_cell.angle_alpha   90.00
_cell.angle_beta   90.00
_cell.angle_gamma   90.00
#
_symmetry.space_group_name_H-M   'P 1'
#
loop_
_entity.id
_entity.type
_entity.pdbx_description
1 polymer ?
#
loop_
_entity_poly.entity_id
_entity_poly.type
_entity_poly.pdbx_seq_one_letter_code
_entity_poly.pdbx_strand_id
1 'polypeptide(L)'
;MSGEELSVDLKNDIELAFNLFKNENNKINKLKLRTMLFSFIMYKSSSSDINQFIEEQTSEDQEFFTFEEVCRLVNYKLKNAKDKEADEVFSYMASGKNENYLTESDITKAFQGFEIDASEKEIKEMMKFIVGEEKEGSNEKIKVSKEQFKKFYTDNK
;
A
#
# COMPACT_ATOMS: atom_id res chain seq x y z
N MET A 1 -1.29 -9.19 15.43
CA MET A 1 -0.71 -8.75 14.15
C MET A 1 -1.75 -8.77 13.07
N SER A 2 -2.25 -7.62 12.81
CA SER A 2 -3.18 -7.41 11.72
C SER A 2 -2.38 -7.30 10.41
N GLY A 3 -2.16 -8.44 9.75
CA GLY A 3 -1.98 -8.36 8.32
C GLY A 3 -3.26 -7.77 7.77
N GLU A 4 -3.21 -6.67 7.02
CA GLU A 4 -4.40 -6.19 6.33
C GLU A 4 -4.93 -7.33 5.49
N GLU A 5 -6.09 -7.84 5.86
CA GLU A 5 -6.74 -8.87 5.09
C GLU A 5 -7.26 -8.27 3.79
N LEU A 6 -7.26 -9.06 2.72
CA LEU A 6 -7.88 -8.67 1.47
C LEU A 6 -9.33 -8.31 1.71
N SER A 7 -9.86 -7.33 0.96
CA SER A 7 -11.28 -7.04 0.99
C SER A 7 -12.07 -8.30 0.64
N VAL A 8 -13.27 -8.43 1.21
CA VAL A 8 -14.14 -9.59 0.97
C VAL A 8 -14.44 -9.75 -0.51
N ASP A 9 -14.68 -8.65 -1.21
CA ASP A 9 -15.00 -8.66 -2.64
C ASP A 9 -13.81 -9.16 -3.48
N LEU A 10 -12.61 -8.68 -3.20
CA LEU A 10 -11.41 -9.12 -3.93
C LEU A 10 -11.12 -10.60 -3.63
N LYS A 11 -11.23 -11.00 -2.39
CA LYS A 11 -11.03 -12.40 -1.99
C LYS A 11 -12.01 -13.33 -2.70
N ASN A 12 -13.27 -12.92 -2.81
CA ASN A 12 -14.31 -13.69 -3.52
C ASN A 12 -13.97 -13.78 -5.02
N ASP A 13 -13.52 -12.71 -5.63
CA ASP A 13 -13.13 -12.72 -7.04
C ASP A 13 -11.94 -13.64 -7.29
N ILE A 14 -10.94 -13.60 -6.42
CA ILE A 14 -9.78 -14.50 -6.49
C ILE A 14 -10.23 -15.96 -6.33
N GLU A 15 -11.13 -16.23 -5.40
CA GLU A 15 -11.67 -17.59 -5.18
C GLU A 15 -12.40 -18.12 -6.40
N LEU A 16 -13.23 -17.31 -7.04
CA LEU A 16 -13.93 -17.70 -8.26
C LEU A 16 -12.93 -18.04 -9.37
N ALA A 17 -11.94 -17.21 -9.61
CA ALA A 17 -10.91 -17.47 -10.62
C ALA A 17 -10.08 -18.71 -10.27
N PHE A 18 -9.69 -18.84 -9.02
CA PHE A 18 -8.93 -20.00 -8.55
C PHE A 18 -9.68 -21.30 -8.79
N ASN A 19 -10.97 -21.32 -8.47
CA ASN A 19 -11.80 -22.52 -8.70
C ASN A 19 -11.94 -22.89 -10.16
N LEU A 20 -11.88 -21.93 -11.08
CA LEU A 20 -11.86 -22.18 -12.53
C LEU A 20 -10.55 -22.78 -12.99
N PHE A 21 -9.43 -22.41 -12.37
CA PHE A 21 -8.08 -22.78 -12.83
C PHE A 21 -7.46 -23.95 -12.07
N LYS A 22 -7.96 -24.27 -10.89
CA LYS A 22 -7.36 -25.29 -10.03
C LYS A 22 -7.40 -26.67 -10.65
N ASN A 23 -6.40 -27.48 -10.31
CA ASN A 23 -6.33 -28.89 -10.70
C ASN A 23 -7.06 -29.77 -9.65
N GLU A 24 -6.97 -31.09 -9.81
CA GLU A 24 -7.59 -32.07 -8.91
C GLU A 24 -7.07 -31.99 -7.46
N ASN A 25 -5.86 -31.45 -7.28
CA ASN A 25 -5.22 -31.29 -5.98
C ASN A 25 -5.49 -29.92 -5.34
N ASN A 26 -6.43 -29.16 -5.87
CA ASN A 26 -6.76 -27.80 -5.41
C ASN A 26 -5.57 -26.85 -5.47
N LYS A 27 -4.80 -26.92 -6.56
CA LYS A 27 -3.65 -26.06 -6.80
C LYS A 27 -3.66 -25.54 -8.23
N ILE A 28 -3.01 -24.42 -8.46
CA ILE A 28 -2.79 -23.85 -9.79
C ILE A 28 -1.32 -23.89 -10.15
N ASN A 29 -1.02 -23.99 -11.44
CA ASN A 29 0.35 -23.93 -11.91
C ASN A 29 0.84 -22.48 -12.05
N LYS A 30 2.13 -22.33 -12.35
CA LYS A 30 2.78 -21.01 -12.46
C LYS A 30 2.16 -20.14 -13.57
N LEU A 31 1.76 -20.73 -14.69
CA LEU A 31 1.12 -19.99 -15.78
C LEU A 31 -0.21 -19.40 -15.33
N LYS A 32 -1.04 -20.20 -14.66
CA LYS A 32 -2.31 -19.75 -14.11
C LYS A 32 -2.12 -18.67 -13.03
N LEU A 33 -1.11 -18.83 -12.17
CA LEU A 33 -0.75 -17.82 -11.19
C LEU A 33 -0.40 -16.50 -11.85
N ARG A 34 0.43 -16.51 -12.90
CA ARG A 34 0.77 -15.29 -13.65
C ARG A 34 -0.47 -14.62 -14.23
N THR A 35 -1.36 -15.42 -14.81
CA THR A 35 -2.61 -14.91 -15.37
C THR A 35 -3.47 -14.23 -14.32
N MET A 36 -3.59 -14.82 -13.14
CA MET A 36 -4.35 -14.25 -12.03
C MET A 36 -3.72 -12.96 -11.51
N LEU A 37 -2.40 -12.95 -11.28
CA LEU A 37 -1.70 -11.75 -10.81
C LEU A 37 -1.83 -10.62 -11.83
N PHE A 38 -1.66 -10.88 -13.09
CA PHE A 38 -1.86 -9.88 -14.15
C PHE A 38 -3.28 -9.32 -14.11
N SER A 39 -4.28 -10.20 -14.06
CA SER A 39 -5.68 -9.79 -14.13
C SER A 39 -6.13 -8.97 -12.94
N PHE A 40 -5.66 -9.30 -11.73
CA PHE A 40 -6.16 -8.68 -10.50
C PHE A 40 -5.34 -7.47 -10.06
N ILE A 41 -4.01 -7.52 -10.15
CA ILE A 41 -3.17 -6.50 -9.52
C ILE A 41 -1.99 -6.00 -10.35
N MET A 42 -1.57 -6.73 -11.39
CA MET A 42 -0.36 -6.40 -12.13
C MET A 42 -0.63 -6.11 -13.62
N TYR A 43 -1.80 -5.60 -13.93
CA TYR A 43 -2.22 -5.37 -15.30
C TYR A 43 -1.36 -4.35 -16.07
N LYS A 44 -0.62 -3.51 -15.36
CA LYS A 44 0.32 -2.54 -15.95
C LYS A 44 1.76 -3.07 -16.02
N SER A 45 1.99 -4.27 -15.51
CA SER A 45 3.33 -4.86 -15.43
C SER A 45 3.63 -5.72 -16.64
N SER A 46 4.92 -5.83 -16.98
CA SER A 46 5.37 -6.74 -18.03
C SER A 46 5.35 -8.19 -17.53
N SER A 47 5.38 -9.14 -18.46
CA SER A 47 5.53 -10.56 -18.14
C SER A 47 6.79 -10.83 -17.32
N SER A 48 7.89 -10.14 -17.65
CA SER A 48 9.15 -10.24 -16.91
C SER A 48 9.01 -9.77 -15.46
N ASP A 49 8.30 -8.67 -15.23
CA ASP A 49 8.06 -8.13 -13.88
C ASP A 49 7.25 -9.10 -13.03
N ILE A 50 6.25 -9.73 -13.61
CA ILE A 50 5.41 -10.71 -12.92
C ILE A 50 6.23 -11.95 -12.55
N ASN A 51 7.04 -12.44 -13.47
CA ASN A 51 7.93 -13.58 -13.21
C ASN A 51 8.92 -13.26 -12.09
N GLN A 52 9.53 -12.09 -12.13
CA GLN A 52 10.45 -11.65 -11.08
C GLN A 52 9.76 -11.60 -9.73
N PHE A 53 8.56 -11.04 -9.67
CA PHE A 53 7.78 -10.99 -8.43
C PHE A 53 7.52 -12.39 -7.86
N ILE A 54 7.12 -13.33 -8.70
CA ILE A 54 6.87 -14.71 -8.27
C ILE A 54 8.17 -15.36 -7.76
N GLU A 55 9.28 -15.18 -8.46
CA GLU A 55 10.58 -15.74 -8.06
C GLU A 55 11.08 -15.18 -6.73
N GLU A 56 10.85 -13.90 -6.47
CA GLU A 56 11.24 -13.25 -5.22
C GLU A 56 10.40 -13.73 -4.02
N GLN A 57 9.15 -14.12 -4.25
CA GLN A 57 8.20 -14.48 -3.19
C GLN A 57 8.05 -15.97 -2.95
N THR A 58 8.56 -16.80 -3.84
CA THR A 58 8.42 -18.25 -3.78
C THR A 58 9.77 -18.93 -4.04
N SER A 59 9.87 -20.25 -3.79
CA SER A 59 11.07 -20.99 -4.14
C SER A 59 11.11 -21.30 -5.63
N GLU A 60 12.32 -21.39 -6.20
CA GLU A 60 12.54 -21.65 -7.62
C GLU A 60 11.89 -22.98 -8.08
N ASP A 61 11.81 -23.94 -7.19
CA ASP A 61 11.31 -25.28 -7.48
C ASP A 61 9.80 -25.40 -7.32
N GLN A 62 9.12 -24.33 -6.87
CA GLN A 62 7.68 -24.40 -6.65
C GLN A 62 6.92 -24.23 -7.96
N GLU A 63 6.24 -25.28 -8.37
CA GLU A 63 5.45 -25.31 -9.62
C GLU A 63 3.96 -25.12 -9.41
N PHE A 64 3.45 -25.37 -8.20
CA PHE A 64 2.03 -25.31 -7.87
C PHE A 64 1.76 -24.46 -6.64
N PHE A 65 0.59 -23.82 -6.62
CA PHE A 65 0.23 -22.83 -5.60
C PHE A 65 -1.18 -23.07 -5.09
N THR A 66 -1.37 -22.96 -3.78
CA THR A 66 -2.66 -23.09 -3.13
C THR A 66 -3.41 -21.74 -3.18
N PHE A 67 -4.70 -21.76 -2.88
CA PHE A 67 -5.51 -20.54 -2.76
C PHE A 67 -4.93 -19.57 -1.73
N GLU A 68 -4.54 -20.08 -0.57
CA GLU A 68 -3.94 -19.26 0.50
C GLU A 68 -2.66 -18.59 0.04
N GLU A 69 -1.83 -19.30 -0.72
CA GLU A 69 -0.59 -18.74 -1.26
C GLU A 69 -0.87 -17.63 -2.28
N VAL A 70 -1.89 -17.80 -3.14
CA VAL A 70 -2.30 -16.75 -4.08
C VAL A 70 -2.78 -15.51 -3.33
N CYS A 71 -3.62 -15.68 -2.31
CA CYS A 71 -4.10 -14.56 -1.50
C CYS A 71 -2.96 -13.84 -0.80
N ARG A 72 -1.99 -14.58 -0.29
CA ARG A 72 -0.81 -14.00 0.36
C ARG A 72 0.02 -13.17 -0.62
N LEU A 73 0.22 -13.66 -1.84
CA LEU A 73 0.97 -12.93 -2.88
C LEU A 73 0.24 -11.65 -3.28
N VAL A 74 -1.07 -11.73 -3.48
CA VAL A 74 -1.88 -10.55 -3.83
C VAL A 74 -1.82 -9.51 -2.70
N ASN A 75 -2.00 -9.95 -1.47
CA ASN A 75 -1.95 -9.07 -0.30
C ASN A 75 -0.59 -8.40 -0.16
N TYR A 76 0.49 -9.15 -0.31
CA TYR A 76 1.85 -8.63 -0.26
C TYR A 76 2.09 -7.55 -1.31
N LYS A 77 1.67 -7.80 -2.55
CA LYS A 77 1.84 -6.84 -3.65
C LYS A 77 1.05 -5.56 -3.42
N LEU A 78 -0.20 -5.67 -2.97
CA LEU A 78 -1.03 -4.51 -2.68
C LEU A 78 -0.46 -3.67 -1.55
N LYS A 79 0.03 -4.31 -0.50
CA LYS A 79 0.67 -3.62 0.63
C LYS A 79 1.91 -2.86 0.17
N ASN A 80 2.78 -3.49 -0.60
CA ASN A 80 3.99 -2.84 -1.12
C ASN A 80 3.67 -1.68 -2.07
N ALA A 81 2.62 -1.80 -2.87
CA ALA A 81 2.17 -0.72 -3.73
C ALA A 81 1.71 0.50 -2.93
N LYS A 82 0.96 0.29 -1.84
CA LYS A 82 0.54 1.36 -0.94
C LYS A 82 1.73 2.00 -0.23
N ASP A 83 2.68 1.21 0.25
CA ASP A 83 3.89 1.71 0.91
C ASP A 83 4.71 2.59 -0.04
N LYS A 84 4.89 2.16 -1.27
CA LYS A 84 5.59 2.91 -2.30
C LYS A 84 4.87 4.22 -2.63
N GLU A 85 3.56 4.16 -2.80
CA GLU A 85 2.73 5.34 -3.04
C GLU A 85 2.85 6.34 -1.88
N ALA A 86 2.80 5.85 -0.64
CA ALA A 86 2.97 6.69 0.54
C ALA A 86 4.33 7.39 0.56
N ASP A 87 5.41 6.68 0.20
CA ASP A 87 6.75 7.25 0.11
C ASP A 87 6.83 8.33 -0.97
N GLU A 88 6.21 8.12 -2.12
CA GLU A 88 6.17 9.10 -3.21
C GLU A 88 5.39 10.35 -2.83
N VAL A 89 4.25 10.19 -2.18
CA VAL A 89 3.43 11.31 -1.70
C VAL A 89 4.19 12.09 -0.64
N PHE A 90 4.83 11.40 0.30
CA PHE A 90 5.65 12.06 1.33
C PHE A 90 6.77 12.90 0.70
N SER A 91 7.51 12.34 -0.25
CA SER A 91 8.60 13.04 -0.93
C SER A 91 8.10 14.28 -1.69
N TYR A 92 6.94 14.17 -2.32
CA TYR A 92 6.30 15.31 -2.99
C TYR A 92 5.96 16.42 -1.99
N MET A 93 5.34 16.07 -0.87
CA MET A 93 4.95 17.03 0.16
C MET A 93 6.16 17.67 0.83
N ALA A 94 7.26 16.93 0.99
CA ALA A 94 8.51 17.45 1.56
C ALA A 94 9.28 18.35 0.58
N SER A 95 8.80 18.51 -0.66
CA SER A 95 9.38 19.39 -1.69
C SER A 95 10.86 19.10 -2.00
N GLY A 96 11.26 17.84 -1.97
CA GLY A 96 12.61 17.42 -2.27
C GLY A 96 13.66 17.77 -1.20
N LYS A 97 13.24 18.27 -0.06
CA LYS A 97 14.12 18.43 1.10
C LYS A 97 14.38 17.06 1.70
N ASN A 98 15.64 16.76 2.01
CA ASN A 98 16.04 15.52 2.67
C ASN A 98 15.62 15.50 4.15
N GLU A 99 14.39 15.84 4.44
CA GLU A 99 13.85 15.82 5.78
C GLU A 99 13.00 14.58 5.99
N ASN A 100 13.15 13.95 7.13
CA ASN A 100 12.41 12.75 7.49
C ASN A 100 11.06 13.07 8.14
N TYR A 101 10.59 14.30 7.99
CA TYR A 101 9.32 14.76 8.55
C TYR A 101 8.68 15.86 7.72
N LEU A 102 7.38 16.01 7.86
CA LEU A 102 6.60 17.09 7.25
C LEU A 102 6.26 18.14 8.29
N THR A 103 6.42 19.40 7.91
CA THR A 103 5.98 20.55 8.71
C THR A 103 4.61 21.02 8.26
N GLU A 104 3.98 21.88 9.08
CA GLU A 104 2.72 22.54 8.70
C GLU A 104 2.86 23.29 7.37
N SER A 105 3.99 23.97 7.16
CA SER A 105 4.27 24.69 5.92
C SER A 105 4.27 23.75 4.71
N ASP A 106 4.89 22.57 4.84
CA ASP A 106 4.93 21.57 3.76
C ASP A 106 3.53 21.11 3.38
N ILE A 107 2.70 20.82 4.36
CA ILE A 107 1.32 20.36 4.14
C ILE A 107 0.47 21.46 3.54
N THR A 108 0.61 22.70 4.04
CA THR A 108 -0.11 23.86 3.51
C THR A 108 0.20 24.08 2.04
N LYS A 109 1.48 24.02 1.67
CA LYS A 109 1.91 24.19 0.27
C LYS A 109 1.36 23.08 -0.63
N ALA A 110 1.37 21.84 -0.13
CA ALA A 110 0.84 20.71 -0.88
C ALA A 110 -0.67 20.87 -1.13
N PHE A 111 -1.42 21.27 -0.13
CA PHE A 111 -2.87 21.50 -0.26
C PHE A 111 -3.17 22.61 -1.25
N GLN A 112 -2.40 23.70 -1.22
CA GLN A 112 -2.51 24.79 -2.21
C GLN A 112 -2.24 24.29 -3.63
N GLY A 113 -1.23 23.44 -3.79
CA GLY A 113 -0.89 22.84 -5.08
C GLY A 113 -1.99 21.95 -5.65
N PHE A 114 -2.75 21.28 -4.80
CA PHE A 114 -3.88 20.44 -5.19
C PHE A 114 -5.22 21.19 -5.17
N GLU A 115 -5.20 22.49 -4.95
CA GLU A 115 -6.41 23.33 -4.83
C GLU A 115 -7.37 22.83 -3.72
N ILE A 116 -6.81 22.25 -2.66
CA ILE A 116 -7.58 21.83 -1.50
C ILE A 116 -7.71 23.02 -0.55
N ASP A 117 -8.94 23.40 -0.26
CA ASP A 117 -9.22 24.49 0.66
C ASP A 117 -9.30 23.96 2.09
N ALA A 118 -8.27 24.23 2.86
CA ALA A 118 -8.20 23.85 4.28
C ALA A 118 -7.64 25.02 5.08
N SER A 119 -8.28 25.34 6.21
CA SER A 119 -7.81 26.38 7.10
C SER A 119 -6.56 25.91 7.87
N GLU A 120 -5.79 26.87 8.38
CA GLU A 120 -4.64 26.60 9.24
C GLU A 120 -5.01 25.72 10.44
N LYS A 121 -6.18 26.01 11.03
CA LYS A 121 -6.71 25.22 12.15
C LYS A 121 -6.98 23.76 11.77
N GLU A 122 -7.61 23.55 10.62
CA GLU A 122 -7.91 22.20 10.11
C GLU A 122 -6.62 21.41 9.84
N ILE A 123 -5.61 22.06 9.27
CA ILE A 123 -4.30 21.44 9.01
C ILE A 123 -3.62 21.05 10.33
N LYS A 124 -3.63 21.93 11.33
CA LYS A 124 -3.07 21.63 12.64
C LYS A 124 -3.78 20.47 13.33
N GLU A 125 -5.09 20.44 13.28
CA GLU A 125 -5.89 19.34 13.85
C GLU A 125 -5.59 18.00 13.16
N MET A 126 -5.46 18.02 11.85
CA MET A 126 -5.09 16.83 11.07
C MET A 126 -3.70 16.33 11.46
N MET A 127 -2.72 17.23 11.60
CA MET A 127 -1.37 16.87 11.99
C MET A 127 -1.33 16.27 13.40
N LYS A 128 -2.07 16.84 14.34
CA LYS A 128 -2.20 16.30 15.70
C LYS A 128 -2.79 14.89 15.68
N PHE A 129 -3.79 14.67 14.84
CA PHE A 129 -4.40 13.35 14.69
C PHE A 129 -3.38 12.32 14.16
N ILE A 130 -2.61 12.68 13.15
CA ILE A 130 -1.61 11.78 12.55
C ILE A 130 -0.50 11.43 13.56
N VAL A 131 -0.05 12.42 14.31
CA VAL A 131 1.02 12.24 15.32
C VAL A 131 0.51 11.52 16.56
N GLY A 132 -0.78 11.62 16.86
CA GLY A 132 -1.39 10.98 18.02
C GLY A 132 -1.01 11.62 19.35
N GLU A 133 -0.47 12.84 19.34
CA GLU A 133 -0.10 13.57 20.54
C GLU A 133 -1.21 14.51 20.96
N GLU A 134 -1.76 14.26 22.16
CA GLU A 134 -2.72 15.13 22.82
C GLU A 134 -2.01 16.05 23.84
N LYS A 135 -0.91 16.67 23.48
CA LYS A 135 -0.27 17.64 24.35
C LYS A 135 -0.93 19.00 24.17
N GLU A 136 -1.93 19.27 24.97
CA GLU A 136 -2.47 20.62 25.10
C GLU A 136 -1.38 21.56 25.64
N GLY A 137 -1.16 22.66 24.97
CA GLY A 137 -0.32 23.74 25.47
C GLY A 137 1.13 23.70 25.06
N SER A 138 1.58 22.79 24.20
CA SER A 138 2.92 22.91 23.67
C SER A 138 2.94 23.86 22.48
N ASN A 139 3.74 24.91 22.57
CA ASN A 139 4.01 25.85 21.46
C ASN A 139 5.00 25.27 20.46
N GLU A 140 5.33 24.00 20.57
CA GLU A 140 6.24 23.34 19.65
C GLU A 140 5.54 23.07 18.31
N LYS A 141 6.25 23.32 17.24
CA LYS A 141 5.76 23.04 15.90
C LYS A 141 5.60 21.53 15.71
N ILE A 142 4.41 21.12 15.34
CA ILE A 142 4.12 19.71 15.10
C ILE A 142 4.84 19.27 13.81
N LYS A 143 5.47 18.10 13.87
CA LYS A 143 6.15 17.48 12.74
C LYS A 143 5.62 16.08 12.57
N VAL A 144 5.31 15.70 11.32
CA VAL A 144 4.86 14.36 10.99
C VAL A 144 6.05 13.61 10.41
N SER A 145 6.50 12.55 11.08
CA SER A 145 7.58 11.71 10.58
C SER A 145 7.14 10.90 9.37
N LYS A 146 8.10 10.45 8.56
CA LYS A 146 7.82 9.59 7.43
C LYS A 146 7.08 8.32 7.85
N GLU A 147 7.47 7.72 8.98
CA GLU A 147 6.83 6.53 9.52
C GLU A 147 5.39 6.79 9.96
N GLN A 148 5.14 7.90 10.65
CA GLN A 148 3.80 8.31 11.06
C GLN A 148 2.89 8.57 9.86
N PHE A 149 3.40 9.28 8.86
CA PHE A 149 2.68 9.54 7.62
C PHE A 149 2.34 8.25 6.87
N LYS A 150 3.31 7.38 6.72
CA LYS A 150 3.15 6.11 6.02
C LYS A 150 2.09 5.24 6.70
N LYS A 151 2.14 5.13 8.01
CA LYS A 151 1.14 4.39 8.79
C LYS A 151 -0.25 4.98 8.61
N PHE A 152 -0.39 6.29 8.73
CA PHE A 152 -1.66 6.97 8.52
C PHE A 152 -2.20 6.73 7.11
N TYR A 153 -1.35 6.87 6.10
CA TYR A 153 -1.73 6.73 4.70
C TYR A 153 -2.19 5.30 4.37
N THR A 154 -1.48 4.29 4.89
CA THR A 154 -1.81 2.89 4.62
C THR A 154 -3.02 2.39 5.42
N ASP A 155 -3.22 2.88 6.65
CA ASP A 155 -4.31 2.42 7.52
C ASP A 155 -5.67 3.06 7.19
N ASN A 156 -5.69 4.20 6.51
CA ASN A 156 -6.91 4.98 6.29
C ASN A 156 -7.43 4.95 4.84
N LYS A 157 -7.19 3.86 4.14
CA LYS A 157 -7.76 3.65 2.81
C LYS A 157 -8.66 2.45 2.75
#